data_c3a127330cffef3ad533c290ec616c47
#
_entry.id   c3a127330cffef3ad533c290ec616c47
#
_cell.length_a   1.000
_cell.length_b   1.000
_cell.length_c   1.000
_cell.angle_alpha   90.00
_cell.angle_beta   90.00
_cell.angle_gamma   90.00
#
_symmetry.space_group_name_H-M   'P 1'
#
loop_
_entity.id
_entity.type
_entity.pdbx_description
1 polymer ?
#
loop_
_entity_poly.entity_id
_entity_poly.type
_entity_poly.pdbx_seq_one_letter_code
_entity_poly.pdbx_strand_id
1 'polypeptide(L)'
;MRETFDNGDFPEALAVKVDLLPIIFPIHMLTGGLALLLVPLAIGLRGTRWHKWAGRAAGIDILCAGVTAIPVALTAPLTPVAAAGFSTQALVWLALLTKGYWHIRRRNIAGHWQAMVMLAAVTSGAMFFRIYLALWAIYGTRRHLTVFYGVDSWVAWLLPLLLVAGILKFRPLAAKQIFSL
;
A
#
# COMPACT_ATOMS: atom_id res chain seq x y z
N MET A 1 5.59 -36.84 -17.92
CA MET A 1 6.77 -35.96 -17.83
C MET A 1 6.55 -34.97 -16.70
N ARG A 2 7.20 -35.15 -15.57
CA ARG A 2 7.25 -34.13 -14.50
C ARG A 2 8.21 -33.06 -14.99
N GLU A 3 7.69 -31.93 -15.46
CA GLU A 3 8.51 -30.76 -15.65
C GLU A 3 9.02 -30.33 -14.28
N THR A 4 10.31 -30.46 -14.10
CA THR A 4 11.05 -29.95 -12.95
C THR A 4 10.71 -28.47 -12.79
N PHE A 5 10.22 -28.11 -11.62
CA PHE A 5 10.00 -26.75 -11.21
C PHE A 5 11.35 -26.02 -11.24
N ASP A 6 11.62 -25.31 -12.31
CA ASP A 6 12.69 -24.33 -12.32
C ASP A 6 12.24 -23.15 -11.46
N ASN A 7 12.79 -23.10 -10.24
CA ASN A 7 12.42 -22.13 -9.21
C ASN A 7 12.94 -20.72 -9.50
N GLY A 8 13.39 -20.45 -10.75
CA GLY A 8 14.14 -19.25 -11.08
C GLY A 8 13.34 -17.94 -11.16
N ASP A 9 12.10 -17.97 -11.65
CA ASP A 9 11.45 -16.73 -12.13
C ASP A 9 11.13 -15.72 -11.03
N PHE A 10 10.63 -16.13 -9.86
CA PHE A 10 10.26 -15.20 -8.82
C PHE A 10 11.42 -14.77 -7.91
N PRO A 11 12.27 -15.67 -7.44
CA PRO A 11 13.50 -15.31 -6.73
C PRO A 11 14.47 -14.51 -7.61
N GLU A 12 14.61 -14.82 -8.90
CA GLU A 12 15.49 -14.09 -9.83
C GLU A 12 15.04 -12.63 -10.03
N ALA A 13 13.75 -12.38 -10.22
CA ALA A 13 13.24 -11.02 -10.35
C ALA A 13 13.47 -10.17 -9.09
N LEU A 14 13.47 -10.78 -7.90
CA LEU A 14 13.83 -10.11 -6.65
C LEU A 14 15.35 -9.89 -6.54
N ALA A 15 16.15 -10.89 -6.90
CA ALA A 15 17.61 -10.79 -6.90
C ALA A 15 18.08 -9.66 -7.80
N VAL A 16 17.57 -9.57 -9.03
CA VAL A 16 17.86 -8.48 -9.96
C VAL A 16 17.53 -7.11 -9.34
N LYS A 17 16.43 -6.97 -8.59
CA LYS A 17 16.12 -5.69 -7.93
C LYS A 17 17.08 -5.37 -6.79
N VAL A 18 17.54 -6.37 -6.03
CA VAL A 18 18.57 -6.18 -5.00
C VAL A 18 19.87 -5.71 -5.62
N ASP A 19 20.28 -6.31 -6.74
CA ASP A 19 21.53 -5.95 -7.43
C ASP A 19 21.47 -4.55 -8.04
N LEU A 20 20.36 -4.19 -8.68
CA LEU A 20 20.19 -2.89 -9.32
C LEU A 20 19.87 -1.75 -8.33
N LEU A 21 19.26 -2.06 -7.21
CA LEU A 21 18.83 -1.11 -6.18
C LEU A 21 19.25 -1.56 -4.77
N PRO A 22 20.57 -1.75 -4.50
CA PRO A 22 21.07 -2.42 -3.29
C PRO A 22 20.70 -1.72 -1.98
N ILE A 23 20.41 -0.42 -2.04
CA ILE A 23 19.99 0.38 -0.87
C ILE A 23 18.49 0.64 -0.89
N ILE A 24 17.96 1.05 -2.05
CA ILE A 24 16.57 1.49 -2.19
C ILE A 24 15.60 0.33 -1.98
N PHE A 25 15.89 -0.85 -2.55
CA PHE A 25 15.00 -1.99 -2.46
C PHE A 25 14.84 -2.52 -1.02
N PRO A 26 15.91 -2.76 -0.24
CA PRO A 26 15.79 -3.15 1.18
C PRO A 26 15.08 -2.09 2.03
N ILE A 27 15.34 -0.80 1.82
CA ILE A 27 14.64 0.29 2.52
C ILE A 27 13.15 0.24 2.20
N HIS A 28 12.77 0.09 0.91
CA HIS A 28 11.37 -0.01 0.51
C HIS A 28 10.69 -1.23 1.15
N MET A 29 11.33 -2.37 1.17
CA MET A 29 10.78 -3.59 1.77
C MET A 29 10.56 -3.45 3.27
N LEU A 30 11.53 -2.84 3.98
CA LEU A 30 11.44 -2.60 5.41
C LEU A 30 10.33 -1.59 5.74
N THR A 31 10.34 -0.43 5.09
CA THR A 31 9.35 0.62 5.35
C THR A 31 7.95 0.21 4.90
N GLY A 32 7.81 -0.48 3.76
CA GLY A 32 6.52 -1.05 3.34
C GLY A 32 5.96 -2.07 4.33
N GLY A 33 6.82 -2.91 4.93
CA GLY A 33 6.44 -3.83 6.00
C GLY A 33 6.05 -3.11 7.29
N LEU A 34 6.81 -2.10 7.70
CA LEU A 34 6.51 -1.29 8.88
C LEU A 34 5.21 -0.50 8.73
N ALA A 35 4.88 -0.01 7.53
CA ALA A 35 3.64 0.70 7.27
C ALA A 35 2.40 -0.16 7.59
N LEU A 36 2.45 -1.47 7.31
CA LEU A 36 1.36 -2.41 7.63
C LEU A 36 1.11 -2.53 9.14
N LEU A 37 2.09 -2.22 9.98
CA LEU A 37 1.97 -2.21 11.44
C LEU A 37 1.65 -0.81 11.97
N LEU A 38 2.38 0.21 11.51
CA LEU A 38 2.29 1.56 12.05
C LEU A 38 0.97 2.25 11.71
N VAL A 39 0.40 2.01 10.51
CA VAL A 39 -0.86 2.63 10.11
C VAL A 39 -2.03 2.17 10.97
N PRO A 40 -2.31 0.86 11.12
CA PRO A 40 -3.39 0.42 12.02
C PRO A 40 -3.12 0.76 13.48
N LEU A 41 -1.86 0.73 13.94
CA LEU A 41 -1.48 1.16 15.28
C LEU A 41 -1.83 2.64 15.52
N ALA A 42 -1.50 3.52 14.57
CA ALA A 42 -1.83 4.94 14.68
C ALA A 42 -3.35 5.17 14.74
N ILE A 43 -4.13 4.40 13.96
CA ILE A 43 -5.60 4.47 13.98
C ILE A 43 -6.14 3.96 15.33
N GLY A 44 -5.64 2.83 15.83
CA GLY A 44 -6.05 2.24 17.10
C GLY A 44 -5.73 3.10 18.34
N LEU A 45 -4.67 3.89 18.27
CA LEU A 45 -4.27 4.83 19.33
C LEU A 45 -5.02 6.16 19.28
N ARG A 46 -6.00 6.32 18.40
CA ARG A 46 -6.81 7.53 18.30
C ARG A 46 -7.47 7.87 19.64
N GLY A 47 -7.46 9.15 19.99
CA GLY A 47 -7.97 9.62 21.29
C GLY A 47 -6.96 9.54 22.43
N THR A 48 -5.80 8.91 22.24
CA THR A 48 -4.73 8.84 23.23
C THR A 48 -3.61 9.86 22.94
N ARG A 49 -2.78 10.14 23.95
CA ARG A 49 -1.56 10.97 23.78
C ARG A 49 -0.56 10.37 22.79
N TRP A 50 -0.58 9.06 22.61
CA TRP A 50 0.34 8.31 21.76
C TRP A 50 0.00 8.41 20.26
N HIS A 51 -1.26 8.74 19.93
CA HIS A 51 -1.68 8.91 18.52
C HIS A 51 -0.79 9.87 17.72
N LYS A 52 -0.37 10.98 18.33
CA LYS A 52 0.48 11.97 17.65
C LYS A 52 1.85 11.40 17.30
N TRP A 53 2.44 10.60 18.18
CA TRP A 53 3.75 10.00 17.96
C TRP A 53 3.67 8.86 16.94
N ALA A 54 2.70 7.97 17.09
CA ALA A 54 2.45 6.88 16.14
C ALA A 54 2.12 7.43 14.74
N GLY A 55 1.29 8.47 14.65
CA GLY A 55 0.95 9.11 13.38
C GLY A 55 2.13 9.80 12.70
N ARG A 56 3.04 10.42 13.46
CA ARG A 56 4.28 10.99 12.91
C ARG A 56 5.22 9.90 12.40
N ALA A 57 5.41 8.83 13.20
CA ALA A 57 6.23 7.69 12.80
C ALA A 57 5.67 7.05 11.52
N ALA A 58 4.38 6.75 11.48
CA ALA A 58 3.72 6.23 10.29
C ALA A 58 3.85 7.18 9.08
N GLY A 59 3.73 8.50 9.28
CA GLY A 59 3.86 9.48 8.22
C GLY A 59 5.26 9.52 7.60
N ILE A 60 6.31 9.48 8.42
CA ILE A 60 7.71 9.43 7.96
C ILE A 60 7.98 8.11 7.23
N ASP A 61 7.52 7.02 7.80
CA ASP A 61 7.67 5.67 7.22
C ASP A 61 6.99 5.58 5.84
N ILE A 62 5.74 6.06 5.72
CA ILE A 62 5.01 6.09 4.44
C ILE A 62 5.70 7.00 3.42
N LEU A 63 6.26 8.13 3.85
CA LEU A 63 7.01 9.01 2.95
C LEU A 63 8.21 8.27 2.37
N CYS A 64 8.99 7.60 3.21
CA CYS A 64 10.13 6.79 2.77
C CYS A 64 9.68 5.63 1.86
N ALA A 65 8.66 4.87 2.27
CA ALA A 65 8.12 3.76 1.49
C ALA A 65 7.56 4.19 0.13
N GLY A 66 6.80 5.28 0.10
CA GLY A 66 6.19 5.80 -1.13
C GLY A 66 7.21 6.36 -2.12
N VAL A 67 8.21 7.09 -1.65
CA VAL A 67 9.28 7.62 -2.50
C VAL A 67 10.13 6.49 -3.08
N THR A 68 10.48 5.50 -2.26
CA THR A 68 11.28 4.34 -2.70
C THR A 68 10.49 3.35 -3.55
N ALA A 69 9.17 3.31 -3.45
CA ALA A 69 8.31 2.45 -4.26
C ALA A 69 8.41 2.77 -5.76
N ILE A 70 8.57 4.04 -6.14
CA ILE A 70 8.59 4.47 -7.54
C ILE A 70 9.79 3.85 -8.28
N PRO A 71 11.06 4.05 -7.86
CA PRO A 71 12.19 3.41 -8.52
C PRO A 71 12.10 1.87 -8.46
N VAL A 72 11.62 1.29 -7.36
CA VAL A 72 11.44 -0.17 -7.26
C VAL A 72 10.41 -0.69 -8.25
N ALA A 73 9.32 0.04 -8.48
CA ALA A 73 8.29 -0.34 -9.45
C ALA A 73 8.78 -0.24 -10.90
N LEU A 74 9.64 0.74 -11.20
CA LEU A 74 10.15 1.00 -12.55
C LEU A 74 11.38 0.18 -12.92
N THR A 75 12.14 -0.30 -11.92
CA THR A 75 13.35 -1.11 -12.17
C THR A 75 12.98 -2.57 -12.39
N ALA A 76 13.38 -3.13 -13.52
CA ALA A 76 13.12 -4.52 -13.92
C ALA A 76 11.69 -4.99 -13.58
N PRO A 77 10.64 -4.31 -14.09
CA PRO A 77 9.27 -4.71 -13.81
C PRO A 77 8.93 -6.01 -14.53
N LEU A 78 8.13 -6.86 -13.90
CA LEU A 78 7.63 -8.08 -14.55
C LEU A 78 6.76 -7.75 -15.77
N THR A 79 6.00 -6.65 -15.69
CA THR A 79 5.22 -6.10 -16.81
C THR A 79 5.14 -4.58 -16.73
N PRO A 80 4.97 -3.86 -17.85
CA PRO A 80 4.70 -2.43 -17.84
C PRO A 80 3.41 -2.07 -17.08
N VAL A 81 2.40 -2.96 -17.13
CA VAL A 81 1.12 -2.80 -16.40
C VAL A 81 1.36 -2.82 -14.89
N ALA A 82 2.22 -3.74 -14.41
CA ALA A 82 2.56 -3.81 -12.99
C ALA A 82 3.39 -2.60 -12.54
N ALA A 83 4.34 -2.14 -13.36
CA ALA A 83 5.09 -0.92 -13.10
C ALA A 83 4.16 0.29 -12.93
N ALA A 84 3.18 0.44 -13.84
CA ALA A 84 2.19 1.50 -13.76
C ALA A 84 1.30 1.36 -12.52
N GLY A 85 0.84 0.14 -12.18
CA GLY A 85 0.00 -0.13 -11.03
C GLY A 85 0.65 0.26 -9.70
N PHE A 86 1.87 -0.22 -9.45
CA PHE A 86 2.61 0.09 -8.23
C PHE A 86 3.07 1.55 -8.16
N SER A 87 3.49 2.15 -9.27
CA SER A 87 3.85 3.57 -9.29
C SER A 87 2.65 4.46 -9.00
N THR A 88 1.48 4.14 -9.57
CA THR A 88 0.23 4.87 -9.29
C THR A 88 -0.19 4.70 -7.84
N GLN A 89 -0.10 3.47 -7.28
CA GLN A 89 -0.36 3.22 -5.87
C GLN A 89 0.53 4.12 -4.98
N ALA A 90 1.83 4.19 -5.27
CA ALA A 90 2.77 5.02 -4.52
C ALA A 90 2.39 6.51 -4.58
N LEU A 91 2.03 7.03 -5.76
CA LEU A 91 1.61 8.42 -5.93
C LEU A 91 0.31 8.72 -5.17
N VAL A 92 -0.69 7.84 -5.25
CA VAL A 92 -1.95 7.96 -4.50
C VAL A 92 -1.69 7.92 -2.99
N TRP A 93 -0.79 7.04 -2.55
CA TRP A 93 -0.42 6.92 -1.14
C TRP A 93 0.22 8.21 -0.61
N LEU A 94 1.19 8.78 -1.33
CA LEU A 94 1.82 10.05 -1.01
C LEU A 94 0.84 11.23 -1.06
N ALA A 95 -0.07 11.25 -2.04
CA ALA A 95 -1.11 12.26 -2.14
C ALA A 95 -2.07 12.24 -0.95
N LEU A 96 -2.49 11.03 -0.49
CA LEU A 96 -3.34 10.87 0.69
C LEU A 96 -2.62 11.28 1.97
N LEU A 97 -1.33 10.96 2.11
CA LEU A 97 -0.50 11.42 3.23
C LEU A 97 -0.44 12.95 3.27
N THR A 98 -0.13 13.58 2.13
CA THR A 98 -0.06 15.04 2.00
C THR A 98 -1.40 15.69 2.31
N LYS A 99 -2.50 15.14 1.77
CA LYS A 99 -3.87 15.60 2.04
C LYS A 99 -4.22 15.49 3.52
N GLY A 100 -3.88 14.37 4.16
CA GLY A 100 -4.10 14.18 5.59
C GLY A 100 -3.32 15.17 6.44
N TYR A 101 -2.04 15.40 6.10
CA TYR A 101 -1.21 16.41 6.76
C TYR A 101 -1.76 17.82 6.57
N TRP A 102 -2.18 18.19 5.37
CA TRP A 102 -2.81 19.49 5.09
C TRP A 102 -4.06 19.71 5.93
N HIS A 103 -4.97 18.73 6.01
CA HIS A 103 -6.19 18.83 6.80
C HIS A 103 -5.90 19.04 8.29
N ILE A 104 -4.96 18.27 8.87
CA ILE A 104 -4.64 18.44 10.29
C ILE A 104 -4.00 19.80 10.59
N ARG A 105 -3.17 20.34 9.68
CA ARG A 105 -2.60 21.68 9.79
C ARG A 105 -3.67 22.79 9.79
N ARG A 106 -4.76 22.56 9.09
CA ARG A 106 -5.93 23.44 9.03
C ARG A 106 -6.99 23.16 10.10
N ARG A 107 -6.68 22.31 11.08
CA ARG A 107 -7.60 21.88 12.13
C ARG A 107 -8.88 21.19 11.61
N ASN A 108 -8.87 20.74 10.37
CA ASN A 108 -9.97 19.96 9.78
C ASN A 108 -9.81 18.47 10.14
N ILE A 109 -10.27 18.10 11.34
CA ILE A 109 -10.15 16.74 11.88
C ILE A 109 -10.92 15.73 11.01
N ALA A 110 -12.10 16.09 10.51
CA ALA A 110 -12.91 15.23 9.66
C ALA A 110 -12.20 14.89 8.34
N GLY A 111 -11.63 15.91 7.67
CA GLY A 111 -10.86 15.70 6.44
C GLY A 111 -9.58 14.90 6.66
N HIS A 112 -8.89 15.14 7.78
CA HIS A 112 -7.74 14.32 8.18
C HIS A 112 -8.14 12.85 8.37
N TRP A 113 -9.20 12.58 9.10
CA TRP A 113 -9.72 11.23 9.32
C TRP A 113 -10.04 10.52 8.01
N GLN A 114 -10.79 11.16 7.12
CA GLN A 114 -11.12 10.60 5.81
C GLN A 114 -9.85 10.23 5.01
N ALA A 115 -8.89 11.16 4.93
CA ALA A 115 -7.64 10.92 4.23
C ALA A 115 -6.84 9.75 4.84
N MET A 116 -6.78 9.63 6.17
CA MET A 116 -6.06 8.57 6.86
C MET A 116 -6.72 7.20 6.70
N VAL A 117 -8.05 7.13 6.70
CA VAL A 117 -8.77 5.87 6.46
C VAL A 117 -8.59 5.40 5.01
N MET A 118 -8.64 6.32 4.03
CA MET A 118 -8.33 6.01 2.63
C MET A 118 -6.87 5.58 2.46
N LEU A 119 -5.94 6.23 3.15
CA LEU A 119 -4.53 5.86 3.18
C LEU A 119 -4.35 4.44 3.74
N ALA A 120 -5.02 4.08 4.82
CA ALA A 120 -4.99 2.74 5.38
C ALA A 120 -5.53 1.69 4.39
N ALA A 121 -6.56 2.02 3.63
CA ALA A 121 -7.07 1.15 2.56
C ALA A 121 -6.02 0.91 1.46
N VAL A 122 -5.31 1.95 1.02
CA VAL A 122 -4.20 1.78 0.05
C VAL A 122 -3.05 0.97 0.65
N THR A 123 -2.72 1.18 1.94
CA THR A 123 -1.68 0.42 2.65
C THR A 123 -2.01 -1.07 2.70
N SER A 124 -3.28 -1.43 2.92
CA SER A 124 -3.72 -2.84 2.94
C SER A 124 -3.51 -3.54 1.59
N GLY A 125 -3.37 -2.80 0.50
CA GLY A 125 -3.07 -3.34 -0.82
C GLY A 125 -1.82 -4.20 -0.85
N ALA A 126 -0.79 -3.86 -0.07
CA ALA A 126 0.42 -4.68 0.03
C ALA A 126 0.16 -6.07 0.63
N MET A 127 -0.82 -6.19 1.52
CA MET A 127 -1.26 -7.47 2.09
C MET A 127 -2.13 -8.23 1.09
N PHE A 128 -3.12 -7.58 0.49
CA PHE A 128 -4.02 -8.22 -0.49
C PHE A 128 -3.25 -8.74 -1.70
N PHE A 129 -2.30 -7.96 -2.21
CA PHE A 129 -1.43 -8.40 -3.29
C PHE A 129 -0.72 -9.72 -2.97
N ARG A 130 -0.18 -9.88 -1.77
CA ARG A 130 0.48 -11.13 -1.34
C ARG A 130 -0.50 -12.27 -1.16
N ILE A 131 -1.70 -12.00 -0.63
CA ILE A 131 -2.75 -13.00 -0.48
C ILE A 131 -3.19 -13.51 -1.85
N TYR A 132 -3.45 -12.61 -2.81
CA TYR A 132 -3.88 -13.00 -4.15
C TYR A 132 -2.78 -13.77 -4.89
N LEU A 133 -1.52 -13.36 -4.75
CA LEU A 133 -0.39 -14.09 -5.29
C LEU A 133 -0.26 -15.50 -4.68
N ALA A 134 -0.43 -15.64 -3.37
CA ALA A 134 -0.40 -16.95 -2.70
C ALA A 134 -1.56 -17.84 -3.17
N LEU A 135 -2.76 -17.30 -3.31
CA LEU A 135 -3.91 -18.02 -3.88
C LEU A 135 -3.65 -18.41 -5.33
N TRP A 136 -3.05 -17.52 -6.13
CA TRP A 136 -2.67 -17.86 -7.50
C TRP A 136 -1.62 -18.96 -7.57
N ALA A 137 -0.66 -18.99 -6.66
CA ALA A 137 0.36 -20.04 -6.59
C ALA A 137 -0.26 -21.42 -6.31
N ILE A 138 -1.39 -21.48 -5.59
CA ILE A 138 -2.09 -22.72 -5.26
C ILE A 138 -3.05 -23.15 -6.40
N TYR A 139 -3.82 -22.21 -6.95
CA TYR A 139 -4.94 -22.51 -7.85
C TYR A 139 -4.73 -22.05 -9.29
N GLY A 140 -3.77 -21.16 -9.53
CA GLY A 140 -3.50 -20.58 -10.84
C GLY A 140 -2.58 -21.41 -11.72
N THR A 141 -2.38 -20.94 -12.95
CA THR A 141 -1.46 -21.55 -13.91
C THR A 141 -0.29 -20.62 -14.21
N ARG A 142 0.91 -21.15 -14.39
CA ARG A 142 2.10 -20.36 -14.76
C ARG A 142 1.90 -19.58 -16.06
N ARG A 143 1.18 -20.15 -17.02
CA ARG A 143 0.90 -19.52 -18.33
C ARG A 143 0.29 -18.12 -18.22
N HIS A 144 -0.53 -17.87 -17.19
CA HIS A 144 -1.24 -16.60 -17.01
C HIS A 144 -0.71 -15.74 -15.86
N LEU A 145 0.40 -16.15 -15.23
CA LEU A 145 0.98 -15.45 -14.09
C LEU A 145 1.29 -13.99 -14.41
N THR A 146 1.86 -13.70 -15.56
CA THR A 146 2.24 -12.35 -15.99
C THR A 146 1.03 -11.43 -16.12
N VAL A 147 -0.06 -11.93 -16.70
CA VAL A 147 -1.32 -11.17 -16.81
C VAL A 147 -1.94 -10.97 -15.44
N PHE A 148 -2.01 -12.04 -14.64
CA PHE A 148 -2.52 -11.98 -13.28
C PHE A 148 -1.76 -10.94 -12.44
N TYR A 149 -0.42 -11.00 -12.43
CA TYR A 149 0.43 -10.07 -11.69
C TYR A 149 0.20 -8.61 -12.10
N GLY A 150 0.02 -8.36 -13.40
CA GLY A 150 -0.33 -7.03 -13.91
C GLY A 150 -1.69 -6.55 -13.39
N VAL A 151 -2.72 -7.39 -13.41
CA VAL A 151 -4.07 -7.06 -12.89
C VAL A 151 -4.04 -6.89 -11.38
N ASP A 152 -3.37 -7.79 -10.66
CA ASP A 152 -3.28 -7.78 -9.21
C ASP A 152 -2.60 -6.51 -8.68
N SER A 153 -1.58 -5.99 -9.39
CA SER A 153 -0.92 -4.72 -9.05
C SER A 153 -1.87 -3.51 -8.98
N TRP A 154 -3.06 -3.61 -9.56
CA TRP A 154 -4.13 -2.60 -9.52
C TRP A 154 -5.24 -2.99 -8.55
N VAL A 155 -5.76 -4.20 -8.66
CA VAL A 155 -6.93 -4.65 -7.89
C VAL A 155 -6.64 -4.68 -6.40
N ALA A 156 -5.44 -5.09 -6.00
CA ALA A 156 -5.07 -5.25 -4.61
C ALA A 156 -5.25 -3.97 -3.76
N TRP A 157 -5.02 -2.79 -4.33
CA TRP A 157 -5.16 -1.52 -3.60
C TRP A 157 -6.37 -0.68 -4.04
N LEU A 158 -6.79 -0.78 -5.32
CA LEU A 158 -7.96 -0.05 -5.81
C LEU A 158 -9.25 -0.55 -5.17
N LEU A 159 -9.42 -1.86 -5.06
CA LEU A 159 -10.64 -2.44 -4.51
C LEU A 159 -10.90 -1.96 -3.07
N PRO A 160 -9.97 -2.10 -2.10
CA PRO A 160 -10.19 -1.59 -0.75
C PRO A 160 -10.34 -0.06 -0.72
N LEU A 161 -9.61 0.69 -1.57
CA LEU A 161 -9.76 2.14 -1.66
C LEU A 161 -11.16 2.55 -2.12
N LEU A 162 -11.68 1.93 -3.18
CA LEU A 162 -13.01 2.23 -3.72
C LEU A 162 -14.12 1.84 -2.74
N LEU A 163 -13.99 0.71 -2.05
CA LEU A 163 -14.93 0.29 -1.00
C LEU A 163 -14.97 1.31 0.14
N VAL A 164 -13.82 1.74 0.65
CA VAL A 164 -13.73 2.74 1.72
C VAL A 164 -14.26 4.10 1.23
N ALA A 165 -13.90 4.54 0.03
CA ALA A 165 -14.40 5.79 -0.53
C ALA A 165 -15.93 5.77 -0.69
N GLY A 166 -16.50 4.65 -1.13
CA GLY A 166 -17.94 4.43 -1.21
C GLY A 166 -18.61 4.54 0.16
N ILE A 167 -18.09 3.83 1.17
CA ILE A 167 -18.61 3.90 2.54
C ILE A 167 -18.59 5.34 3.09
N LEU A 168 -17.49 6.06 2.89
CA LEU A 168 -17.34 7.43 3.35
C LEU A 168 -18.31 8.39 2.63
N LYS A 169 -18.62 8.16 1.36
CA LYS A 169 -19.60 8.95 0.60
C LYS A 169 -21.02 8.74 1.08
N PHE A 170 -21.41 7.50 1.40
CA PHE A 170 -22.76 7.13 1.80
C PHE A 170 -23.04 7.28 3.31
N ARG A 171 -22.02 7.56 4.14
CA ARG A 171 -22.16 7.80 5.59
C ARG A 171 -21.72 9.22 6.03
N PRO A 172 -22.22 10.31 5.42
CA PRO A 172 -21.81 11.65 5.82
C PRO A 172 -22.30 12.06 7.22
N LEU A 173 -23.33 11.40 7.78
CA LEU A 173 -24.00 11.79 9.04
C LEU A 173 -23.46 11.06 10.28
N ALA A 174 -23.00 9.82 10.16
CA ALA A 174 -22.44 9.07 11.30
C ALA A 174 -21.11 9.66 11.80
N ALA A 175 -20.35 10.34 10.96
CA ALA A 175 -19.11 10.99 11.35
C ALA A 175 -19.30 12.19 12.29
N LYS A 176 -20.45 12.88 12.23
CA LYS A 176 -20.77 14.02 13.14
C LYS A 176 -20.99 13.56 14.58
N GLN A 177 -21.60 12.41 14.80
CA GLN A 177 -21.89 11.89 16.15
C GLN A 177 -20.65 11.34 16.87
N ILE A 178 -19.64 10.86 16.14
CA ILE A 178 -18.41 10.33 16.73
C ILE A 178 -17.47 11.45 17.24
N PHE A 179 -17.68 12.69 16.81
CA PHE A 179 -16.84 13.84 17.16
C PHE A 179 -17.49 14.76 18.23
N SER A 180 -18.67 14.42 18.75
CA SER A 180 -19.35 15.16 19.81
C SER A 180 -19.13 14.61 21.22
N LEU A 181 -18.27 13.63 21.38
CA LEU A 181 -17.74 13.11 22.65
C LEU A 181 -16.27 13.48 22.80
#